data_44eb3fb882530f9c7b3954bc17355949
#
_entry.id   44eb3fb882530f9c7b3954bc17355949
#
_cell.length_a   1.000
_cell.length_b   1.000
_cell.length_c   1.000
_cell.angle_alpha   90.00
_cell.angle_beta   90.00
_cell.angle_gamma   90.00
#
_symmetry.space_group_name_H-M   'P 1'
#
loop_
_entity.id
_entity.type
_entity.pdbx_description
1 polymer ?
#
loop_
_entity_poly.entity_id
_entity_poly.type
_entity_poly.pdbx_seq_one_letter_code
_entity_poly.pdbx_strand_id
1 'polypeptide(L)'
;STVPGRSVIGIELPNATREKVVLKEILAARDFGDSNMRLPLALGKDIGGDPIVANLAKMPHLLIAGTTGSGKSVAINTMILSLLYKLTPEECRLIMIDPKMLELSVYEGIPHLLSPVVTDPKQAVVALKWVVGEMEERYRRMSKMGVRNIEGYNGRVREALSKGEMFKRTVQTGFDEETG
;
A
#
# COMPACT_ATOMS: atom_id res chain seq x y z
N SER A 1 10.60 -27.43 -14.97
CA SER A 1 9.45 -27.26 -14.07
C SER A 1 8.15 -27.63 -14.79
N THR A 2 7.14 -28.07 -14.04
CA THR A 2 5.78 -28.25 -14.57
C THR A 2 5.12 -26.89 -14.73
N VAL A 3 4.40 -26.69 -15.85
CA VAL A 3 3.63 -25.45 -16.10
C VAL A 3 2.22 -25.63 -15.54
N PRO A 4 1.78 -24.85 -14.55
CA PRO A 4 0.45 -24.98 -13.96
C PRO A 4 -0.66 -24.84 -15.00
N GLY A 5 -1.61 -25.78 -14.99
CA GLY A 5 -2.76 -25.79 -15.92
C GLY A 5 -2.45 -26.25 -17.34
N ARG A 6 -1.27 -26.75 -17.60
CA ARG A 6 -0.87 -27.34 -18.91
C ARG A 6 -0.19 -28.68 -18.72
N SER A 7 -0.40 -29.60 -19.68
CA SER A 7 0.26 -30.92 -19.71
C SER A 7 1.62 -30.85 -20.39
N VAL A 8 2.44 -29.89 -20.01
CA VAL A 8 3.78 -29.65 -20.58
C VAL A 8 4.83 -29.42 -19.50
N ILE A 9 6.08 -29.70 -19.81
CA ILE A 9 7.24 -29.39 -18.97
C ILE A 9 7.90 -28.14 -19.56
N GLY A 10 8.05 -27.10 -18.73
CA GLY A 10 8.79 -25.90 -19.08
C GLY A 10 10.29 -26.10 -18.87
N ILE A 11 11.10 -25.79 -19.86
CA ILE A 11 12.54 -25.74 -19.77
C ILE A 11 12.98 -24.28 -19.89
N GLU A 12 13.59 -23.75 -18.84
CA GLU A 12 14.13 -22.40 -18.81
C GLU A 12 15.63 -22.45 -19.08
N LEU A 13 16.07 -21.74 -20.09
CA LEU A 13 17.49 -21.58 -20.39
C LEU A 13 17.91 -20.15 -20.03
N PRO A 14 18.93 -19.96 -19.19
CA PRO A 14 19.44 -18.63 -18.88
C PRO A 14 19.96 -17.96 -20.16
N ASN A 15 19.60 -16.67 -20.35
CA ASN A 15 20.15 -15.90 -21.44
C ASN A 15 21.65 -15.70 -21.28
N ALA A 16 22.40 -15.84 -22.35
CA ALA A 16 23.83 -15.53 -22.37
C ALA A 16 24.10 -14.05 -22.09
N THR A 17 23.22 -13.18 -22.58
CA THR A 17 23.25 -11.73 -22.31
C THR A 17 21.93 -11.36 -21.63
N ARG A 18 22.01 -10.82 -20.41
CA ARG A 18 20.85 -10.39 -19.65
C ARG A 18 20.59 -8.91 -19.89
N GLU A 19 19.40 -8.58 -20.34
CA GLU A 19 18.94 -7.19 -20.43
C GLU A 19 18.69 -6.61 -19.03
N LYS A 20 19.03 -5.34 -18.86
CA LYS A 20 18.75 -4.59 -17.64
C LYS A 20 17.35 -4.05 -17.70
N VAL A 21 16.48 -4.49 -16.79
CA VAL A 21 15.14 -3.91 -16.62
C VAL A 21 15.25 -2.62 -15.80
N VAL A 22 14.81 -1.51 -16.37
CA VAL A 22 14.89 -0.19 -15.76
C VAL A 22 13.51 0.18 -15.22
N LEU A 23 13.44 0.63 -13.95
CA LEU A 23 12.19 1.04 -13.31
C LEU A 23 11.39 2.05 -14.12
N LYS A 24 12.07 3.01 -14.76
CA LYS A 24 11.43 4.03 -15.62
C LYS A 24 10.55 3.43 -16.71
N GLU A 25 10.94 2.32 -17.31
CA GLU A 25 10.16 1.65 -18.36
C GLU A 25 8.82 1.17 -17.83
N ILE A 26 8.80 0.63 -16.61
CA ILE A 26 7.57 0.12 -15.99
C ILE A 26 6.67 1.25 -15.52
N LEU A 27 7.25 2.30 -14.91
CA LEU A 27 6.50 3.48 -14.48
C LEU A 27 5.88 4.25 -15.65
N ALA A 28 6.54 4.24 -16.82
CA ALA A 28 6.06 4.85 -18.04
C ALA A 28 5.07 3.98 -18.84
N ALA A 29 4.93 2.71 -18.48
CA ALA A 29 4.01 1.80 -19.14
C ALA A 29 2.54 2.15 -18.85
N ARG A 30 1.66 1.91 -19.83
CA ARG A 30 0.21 2.15 -19.67
C ARG A 30 -0.38 1.35 -18.52
N ASP A 31 0.05 0.12 -18.33
CA ASP A 31 -0.42 -0.77 -17.26
C ASP A 31 -0.23 -0.17 -15.86
N PHE A 32 0.81 0.64 -15.68
CA PHE A 32 1.03 1.40 -14.46
C PHE A 32 0.30 2.76 -14.47
N GLY A 33 0.43 3.52 -15.54
CA GLY A 33 -0.10 4.89 -15.65
C GLY A 33 -1.63 4.95 -15.65
N ASP A 34 -2.28 4.07 -16.42
CA ASP A 34 -3.74 4.01 -16.59
C ASP A 34 -4.41 3.10 -15.56
N SER A 35 -3.63 2.54 -14.61
CA SER A 35 -4.14 1.66 -13.57
C SER A 35 -5.10 2.38 -12.63
N ASN A 36 -6.27 1.76 -12.39
CA ASN A 36 -7.22 2.16 -11.35
C ASN A 36 -6.89 1.58 -9.96
N MET A 37 -5.73 0.96 -9.82
CA MET A 37 -5.28 0.41 -8.55
C MET A 37 -5.04 1.51 -7.53
N ARG A 38 -5.49 1.30 -6.30
CA ARG A 38 -5.32 2.27 -5.20
C ARG A 38 -3.85 2.43 -4.79
N LEU A 39 -3.13 1.32 -4.71
CA LEU A 39 -1.72 1.26 -4.32
C LEU A 39 -0.94 0.42 -5.34
N PRO A 40 -0.66 0.95 -6.55
CA PRO A 40 0.03 0.19 -7.59
C PRO A 40 1.52 0.05 -7.28
N LEU A 41 2.03 -1.16 -7.42
CA LEU A 41 3.44 -1.50 -7.28
C LEU A 41 3.99 -1.99 -8.62
N ALA A 42 5.01 -1.33 -9.14
CA ALA A 42 5.76 -1.81 -10.29
C ALA A 42 6.72 -2.91 -9.84
N LEU A 43 6.48 -4.15 -10.25
CA LEU A 43 7.27 -5.30 -9.82
C LEU A 43 8.41 -5.64 -10.77
N GLY A 44 8.24 -5.42 -12.05
CA GLY A 44 9.21 -5.78 -13.07
C GLY A 44 8.55 -6.14 -14.39
N LYS A 45 9.17 -7.02 -15.14
CA LYS A 45 8.66 -7.60 -16.38
C LYS A 45 8.55 -9.11 -16.25
N ASP A 46 7.60 -9.69 -16.93
CA ASP A 46 7.52 -11.14 -17.09
C ASP A 46 8.54 -11.66 -18.12
N ILE A 47 8.55 -12.95 -18.35
CA ILE A 47 9.44 -13.57 -19.34
C ILE A 47 9.12 -13.16 -20.80
N GLY A 48 7.92 -12.67 -21.08
CA GLY A 48 7.50 -12.11 -22.37
C GLY A 48 7.92 -10.65 -22.56
N GLY A 49 8.40 -9.99 -21.51
CA GLY A 49 8.78 -8.59 -21.51
C GLY A 49 7.65 -7.63 -21.14
N ASP A 50 6.48 -8.14 -20.73
CA ASP A 50 5.34 -7.34 -20.33
C ASP A 50 5.50 -6.81 -18.90
N PRO A 51 5.11 -5.54 -18.63
CA PRO A 51 5.18 -4.97 -17.29
C PRO A 51 4.24 -5.69 -16.31
N ILE A 52 4.75 -6.01 -15.12
CA ILE A 52 3.96 -6.60 -14.03
C ILE A 52 3.72 -5.55 -12.95
N VAL A 53 2.44 -5.24 -12.73
CA VAL A 53 1.97 -4.30 -11.71
C VAL A 53 1.03 -5.02 -10.76
N ALA A 54 1.23 -4.85 -9.47
CA ALA A 54 0.38 -5.41 -8.41
C ALA A 54 -0.29 -4.31 -7.61
N ASN A 55 -1.44 -4.62 -7.00
CA ASN A 55 -2.16 -3.71 -6.13
C ASN A 55 -1.96 -4.08 -4.66
N LEU A 56 -1.17 -3.32 -3.92
CA LEU A 56 -0.92 -3.56 -2.51
C LEU A 56 -2.22 -3.48 -1.68
N ALA A 57 -3.17 -2.63 -2.07
CA ALA A 57 -4.45 -2.50 -1.35
C ALA A 57 -5.28 -3.79 -1.34
N LYS A 58 -5.07 -4.68 -2.32
CA LYS A 58 -5.74 -6.00 -2.38
C LYS A 58 -4.98 -7.10 -1.67
N MET A 59 -3.69 -6.92 -1.36
CA MET A 59 -2.88 -7.93 -0.71
C MET A 59 -3.09 -8.04 0.81
N PRO A 60 -3.53 -7.08 1.57
CA PRO A 60 -3.00 -5.80 2.04
C PRO A 60 -1.74 -5.96 2.91
N HIS A 61 -1.38 -7.20 3.24
CA HIS A 61 -0.15 -7.56 3.96
C HIS A 61 0.79 -8.28 3.00
N LEU A 62 2.02 -7.81 2.92
CA LEU A 62 3.03 -8.35 2.02
C LEU A 62 4.30 -8.69 2.81
N LEU A 63 4.70 -9.96 2.74
CA LEU A 63 5.99 -10.40 3.24
C LEU A 63 6.98 -10.49 2.08
N ILE A 64 8.11 -9.82 2.20
CA ILE A 64 9.19 -9.84 1.22
C ILE A 64 10.41 -10.49 1.87
N ALA A 65 10.85 -11.62 1.34
CA ALA A 65 11.99 -12.36 1.86
C ALA A 65 13.03 -12.58 0.75
N GLY A 66 14.30 -12.60 1.15
CA GLY A 66 15.42 -12.87 0.24
C GLY A 66 16.75 -12.83 0.98
N THR A 67 17.71 -13.57 0.48
CA THR A 67 19.09 -13.56 0.97
C THR A 67 19.82 -12.30 0.54
N THR A 68 20.98 -12.04 1.10
CA THR A 68 21.87 -10.95 0.66
C THR A 68 22.16 -11.08 -0.84
N GLY A 69 22.01 -10.00 -1.59
CA GLY A 69 22.22 -10.00 -3.04
C GLY A 69 21.05 -10.54 -3.88
N SER A 70 19.94 -10.95 -3.26
CA SER A 70 18.74 -11.43 -3.98
C SER A 70 17.92 -10.33 -4.67
N GLY A 71 18.24 -9.06 -4.41
CA GLY A 71 17.48 -7.90 -4.90
C GLY A 71 16.34 -7.45 -3.99
N LYS A 72 16.23 -7.96 -2.76
CA LYS A 72 15.18 -7.60 -1.80
C LYS A 72 15.12 -6.10 -1.54
N SER A 73 16.24 -5.46 -1.23
CA SER A 73 16.31 -4.01 -0.98
C SER A 73 15.94 -3.20 -2.22
N VAL A 74 16.37 -3.63 -3.39
CA VAL A 74 15.98 -3.01 -4.67
C VAL A 74 14.47 -3.13 -4.89
N ALA A 75 13.88 -4.29 -4.64
CA ALA A 75 12.45 -4.51 -4.76
C ALA A 75 11.65 -3.61 -3.82
N ILE A 76 12.06 -3.50 -2.55
CA ILE A 76 11.40 -2.62 -1.57
C ILE A 76 11.46 -1.15 -2.02
N ASN A 77 12.64 -0.68 -2.45
CA ASN A 77 12.80 0.67 -2.98
C ASN A 77 11.92 0.91 -4.22
N THR A 78 11.86 -0.04 -5.14
CA THR A 78 11.01 0.03 -6.32
C THR A 78 9.54 0.14 -5.96
N MET A 79 9.08 -0.60 -4.97
CA MET A 79 7.70 -0.54 -4.47
C MET A 79 7.39 0.82 -3.84
N ILE A 80 8.29 1.34 -3.00
CA ILE A 80 8.14 2.68 -2.40
C ILE A 80 8.09 3.74 -3.51
N LEU A 81 9.02 3.73 -4.45
CA LEU A 81 9.05 4.68 -5.56
C LEU A 81 7.79 4.59 -6.43
N SER A 82 7.25 3.40 -6.65
CA SER A 82 5.98 3.22 -7.36
C SER A 82 4.84 4.01 -6.72
N LEU A 83 4.73 3.94 -5.40
CA LEU A 83 3.72 4.70 -4.65
C LEU A 83 3.96 6.20 -4.72
N LEU A 84 5.21 6.64 -4.55
CA LEU A 84 5.58 8.06 -4.57
C LEU A 84 5.38 8.71 -5.94
N TYR A 85 5.62 7.98 -7.03
CA TYR A 85 5.39 8.48 -8.39
C TYR A 85 3.90 8.56 -8.77
N LYS A 86 3.06 7.73 -8.17
CA LYS A 86 1.65 7.63 -8.54
C LYS A 86 0.72 8.43 -7.63
N LEU A 87 1.05 8.55 -6.34
CA LEU A 87 0.13 8.99 -5.30
C LEU A 87 0.63 10.25 -4.59
N THR A 88 -0.31 11.14 -4.30
CA THR A 88 -0.05 12.31 -3.46
C THR A 88 0.00 11.94 -1.98
N PRO A 89 0.51 12.82 -1.10
CA PRO A 89 0.47 12.60 0.35
C PRO A 89 -0.94 12.41 0.93
N GLU A 90 -1.96 12.97 0.30
CA GLU A 90 -3.36 12.78 0.70
C GLU A 90 -3.88 11.38 0.34
N GLU A 91 -3.36 10.80 -0.73
CA GLU A 91 -3.77 9.48 -1.23
C GLU A 91 -3.01 8.34 -0.57
N CYS A 92 -1.76 8.57 -0.16
CA CYS A 92 -0.89 7.56 0.45
C CYS A 92 -0.04 8.15 1.55
N ARG A 93 -0.21 7.69 2.77
CA ARG A 93 0.65 7.99 3.92
C ARG A 93 1.54 6.81 4.23
N LEU A 94 2.76 7.10 4.65
CA LEU A 94 3.78 6.11 4.92
C LEU A 94 4.32 6.24 6.34
N ILE A 95 4.54 5.10 6.98
CA ILE A 95 5.37 4.95 8.18
C ILE A 95 6.50 3.99 7.79
N MET A 96 7.72 4.43 7.91
CA MET A 96 8.90 3.64 7.58
C MET A 96 9.65 3.26 8.85
N ILE A 97 9.96 1.98 8.99
CA ILE A 97 10.69 1.42 10.14
C ILE A 97 11.94 0.73 9.60
N ASP A 98 13.10 1.25 9.98
CA ASP A 98 14.41 0.78 9.55
C ASP A 98 15.35 0.64 10.76
N PRO A 99 15.26 -0.47 11.53
CA PRO A 99 16.05 -0.66 12.74
C PRO A 99 17.56 -0.74 12.48
N LYS A 100 17.96 -1.11 11.28
CA LYS A 100 19.37 -1.21 10.88
C LYS A 100 19.94 0.10 10.33
N MET A 101 19.10 1.10 10.06
CA MET A 101 19.48 2.42 9.54
C MET A 101 20.25 2.37 8.20
N LEU A 102 19.97 1.37 7.35
CA LEU A 102 20.77 1.10 6.16
C LEU A 102 20.06 1.42 4.83
N GLU A 103 18.74 1.49 4.81
CA GLU A 103 18.00 1.43 3.54
C GLU A 103 17.01 2.58 3.33
N LEU A 104 16.32 3.06 4.38
CA LEU A 104 15.18 3.97 4.24
C LEU A 104 15.49 5.44 4.55
N SER A 105 16.69 5.76 5.01
CA SER A 105 17.09 7.14 5.35
C SER A 105 17.00 8.11 4.18
N VAL A 106 17.11 7.62 2.95
CA VAL A 106 16.98 8.45 1.72
C VAL A 106 15.58 9.03 1.54
N TYR A 107 14.58 8.48 2.22
CA TYR A 107 13.19 8.98 2.18
C TYR A 107 12.87 9.98 3.28
N GLU A 108 13.83 10.30 4.15
CA GLU A 108 13.60 11.27 5.23
C GLU A 108 13.15 12.62 4.66
N GLY A 109 12.13 13.20 5.26
CA GLY A 109 11.59 14.49 4.86
C GLY A 109 10.59 14.47 3.70
N ILE A 110 10.27 13.34 3.09
CA ILE A 110 9.22 13.30 2.06
C ILE A 110 7.85 13.58 2.68
N PRO A 111 6.94 14.27 1.95
CA PRO A 111 5.64 14.70 2.52
C PRO A 111 4.68 13.56 2.82
N HIS A 112 4.91 12.36 2.28
CA HIS A 112 4.12 11.16 2.52
C HIS A 112 4.34 10.56 3.92
N LEU A 113 5.47 10.84 4.57
CA LEU A 113 5.77 10.30 5.90
C LEU A 113 4.87 10.93 6.97
N LEU A 114 4.29 10.08 7.82
CA LEU A 114 3.55 10.49 9.02
C LEU A 114 4.47 10.83 10.19
N SER A 115 5.67 10.28 10.19
CA SER A 115 6.72 10.54 11.20
C SER A 115 8.08 10.43 10.51
N PRO A 116 9.16 10.94 11.13
CA PRO A 116 10.51 10.60 10.70
C PRO A 116 10.70 9.09 10.60
N VAL A 117 11.65 8.64 9.78
CA VAL A 117 11.98 7.21 9.67
C VAL A 117 12.33 6.67 11.06
N VAL A 118 11.62 5.62 11.48
CA VAL A 118 11.76 5.03 12.82
C VAL A 118 12.94 4.06 12.82
N THR A 119 13.92 4.32 13.66
CA THR A 119 15.15 3.52 13.77
C THR A 119 15.30 2.80 15.11
N ASP A 120 14.62 3.27 16.13
CA ASP A 120 14.60 2.65 17.47
C ASP A 120 13.53 1.55 17.54
N PRO A 121 13.88 0.31 17.96
CA PRO A 121 12.93 -0.79 18.13
C PRO A 121 11.75 -0.47 19.07
N LYS A 122 11.96 0.31 20.14
CA LYS A 122 10.89 0.71 21.06
C LYS A 122 9.90 1.64 20.38
N GLN A 123 10.38 2.58 19.57
CA GLN A 123 9.54 3.48 18.77
C GLN A 123 8.80 2.71 17.65
N ALA A 124 9.43 1.68 17.11
CA ALA A 124 8.77 0.80 16.13
C ALA A 124 7.52 0.13 16.71
N VAL A 125 7.60 -0.36 17.95
CA VAL A 125 6.44 -0.94 18.65
C VAL A 125 5.34 0.11 18.86
N VAL A 126 5.70 1.35 19.21
CA VAL A 126 4.75 2.45 19.36
C VAL A 126 4.05 2.75 18.02
N ALA A 127 4.81 2.86 16.94
CA ALA A 127 4.27 3.10 15.60
C ALA A 127 3.30 1.99 15.17
N LEU A 128 3.64 0.72 15.39
CA LEU A 128 2.77 -0.41 15.07
C LEU A 128 1.48 -0.42 15.91
N LYS A 129 1.56 -0.13 17.20
CA LYS A 129 0.37 0.02 18.07
C LYS A 129 -0.53 1.16 17.60
N TRP A 130 0.05 2.27 17.16
CA TRP A 130 -0.71 3.39 16.61
C TRP A 130 -1.47 2.95 15.34
N VAL A 131 -0.83 2.21 14.43
CA VAL A 131 -1.48 1.68 13.21
C VAL A 131 -2.66 0.78 13.56
N VAL A 132 -2.52 -0.09 14.56
CA VAL A 132 -3.63 -0.95 15.03
C VAL A 132 -4.78 -0.10 15.55
N GLY A 133 -4.50 0.92 16.37
CA GLY A 133 -5.52 1.83 16.88
C GLY A 133 -6.24 2.61 15.77
N GLU A 134 -5.51 3.09 14.76
CA GLU A 134 -6.09 3.74 13.58
C GLU A 134 -6.97 2.80 12.78
N MET A 135 -6.55 1.55 12.60
CA MET A 135 -7.34 0.52 11.93
C MET A 135 -8.67 0.26 12.66
N GLU A 136 -8.63 0.11 13.99
CA GLU A 136 -9.82 -0.09 14.81
C GLU A 136 -10.77 1.11 14.76
N GLU A 137 -10.24 2.32 14.76
CA GLU A 137 -11.05 3.53 14.62
C GLU A 137 -11.72 3.61 13.24
N ARG A 138 -11.04 3.22 12.18
CA ARG A 138 -11.62 3.12 10.83
C ARG A 138 -12.73 2.08 10.79
N TYR A 139 -12.57 0.93 11.42
CA TYR A 139 -13.64 -0.06 11.56
C TYR A 139 -14.86 0.51 12.27
N ARG A 140 -14.67 1.23 13.37
CA ARG A 140 -15.77 1.90 14.08
C ARG A 140 -16.50 2.91 13.19
N ARG A 141 -15.77 3.71 12.44
CA ARG A 141 -16.37 4.68 11.48
C ARG A 141 -17.15 3.98 10.38
N MET A 142 -16.61 2.93 9.78
CA MET A 142 -17.30 2.14 8.76
C MET A 142 -18.56 1.48 9.30
N SER A 143 -18.49 0.90 10.49
CA SER A 143 -19.64 0.31 11.18
C SER A 143 -20.74 1.32 11.43
N LYS A 144 -20.40 2.51 11.91
CA LYS A 144 -21.36 3.61 12.15
C LYS A 144 -22.08 4.05 10.86
N MET A 145 -21.43 3.94 9.72
CA MET A 145 -22.00 4.26 8.41
C MET A 145 -22.67 3.07 7.71
N GLY A 146 -22.66 1.89 8.33
CA GLY A 146 -23.23 0.67 7.75
C GLY A 146 -22.56 0.23 6.46
N VAL A 147 -21.26 0.49 6.29
CA VAL A 147 -20.47 0.07 5.13
C VAL A 147 -19.50 -1.03 5.50
N ARG A 148 -19.18 -1.91 4.54
CA ARG A 148 -18.36 -3.11 4.77
C ARG A 148 -16.90 -2.96 4.38
N ASN A 149 -16.56 -1.91 3.63
CA ASN A 149 -15.20 -1.67 3.14
C ASN A 149 -14.91 -0.18 3.01
N ILE A 150 -13.63 0.14 2.84
CA ILE A 150 -13.17 1.53 2.75
C ILE A 150 -13.69 2.25 1.49
N GLU A 151 -13.91 1.53 0.40
CA GLU A 151 -14.44 2.14 -0.83
C GLU A 151 -15.89 2.59 -0.67
N GLY A 152 -16.71 1.77 -0.01
CA GLY A 152 -18.07 2.15 0.36
C GLY A 152 -18.09 3.35 1.30
N TYR A 153 -17.17 3.41 2.28
CA TYR A 153 -17.00 4.56 3.17
C TYR A 153 -16.65 5.82 2.38
N ASN A 154 -15.59 5.76 1.59
CA ASN A 154 -15.12 6.89 0.79
C ASN A 154 -16.17 7.35 -0.23
N GLY A 155 -16.93 6.42 -0.82
CA GLY A 155 -18.04 6.73 -1.72
C GLY A 155 -19.12 7.57 -1.04
N ARG A 156 -19.57 7.15 0.15
CA ARG A 156 -20.56 7.90 0.94
C ARG A 156 -20.04 9.27 1.37
N VAL A 157 -18.79 9.38 1.78
CA VAL A 157 -18.18 10.66 2.14
C VAL A 157 -18.16 11.61 0.95
N ARG A 158 -17.75 11.14 -0.23
CA ARG A 158 -17.75 11.95 -1.46
C ARG A 158 -19.14 12.40 -1.85
N GLU A 159 -20.14 11.53 -1.75
CA GLU A 159 -21.53 11.86 -2.03
C GLU A 159 -22.05 12.95 -1.08
N ALA A 160 -21.82 12.80 0.23
CA ALA A 160 -22.22 13.79 1.21
C ALA A 160 -21.56 15.16 0.97
N LEU A 161 -20.24 15.16 0.69
CA LEU A 161 -19.52 16.38 0.37
C LEU A 161 -20.08 17.09 -0.89
N SER A 162 -20.44 16.32 -1.92
CA SER A 162 -21.03 16.87 -3.14
C SER A 162 -22.41 17.52 -2.92
N LYS A 163 -23.14 17.05 -1.91
CA LYS A 163 -24.44 17.58 -1.50
C LYS A 163 -24.34 18.67 -0.43
N GLY A 164 -23.14 18.96 0.07
CA GLY A 164 -22.93 19.88 1.20
C GLY A 164 -23.49 19.33 2.53
N GLU A 165 -23.66 18.01 2.62
CA GLU A 165 -24.21 17.34 3.79
C GLU A 165 -23.09 16.93 4.75
N MET A 166 -23.40 17.00 6.06
CA MET A 166 -22.52 16.44 7.11
C MET A 166 -23.19 15.22 7.73
N PHE A 167 -22.42 14.15 7.95
CA PHE A 167 -22.92 13.01 8.70
C PHE A 167 -23.16 13.41 10.14
N LYS A 168 -24.42 13.39 10.56
CA LYS A 168 -24.84 13.59 11.95
C LYS A 168 -25.26 12.25 12.55
N ARG A 169 -24.96 12.05 13.81
CA ARG A 169 -25.44 10.92 14.59
C ARG A 169 -26.04 11.45 15.88
N THR A 170 -27.24 11.01 16.17
CA THR A 170 -27.81 11.15 17.50
C THR A 170 -27.12 10.15 18.43
N VAL A 171 -26.46 10.62 19.47
CA VAL A 171 -25.86 9.80 20.51
C VAL A 171 -26.66 10.02 21.78
N GLN A 172 -27.11 8.93 22.37
CA GLN A 172 -27.73 8.98 23.69
C GLN A 172 -26.65 9.36 24.72
N THR A 173 -26.79 10.52 25.34
CA THR A 173 -25.84 11.04 26.32
C THR A 173 -26.28 10.84 27.77
N GLY A 174 -27.48 10.31 27.98
CA GLY A 174 -28.06 10.00 29.29
C GLY A 174 -29.54 9.59 29.15
N PHE A 175 -30.16 9.28 30.25
CA PHE A 175 -31.60 9.11 30.37
C PHE A 175 -32.21 10.39 30.92
N ASP A 176 -33.34 10.78 30.39
CA ASP A 176 -34.16 11.83 30.95
C ASP A 176 -34.90 11.25 32.16
N GLU A 177 -34.84 11.89 33.31
CA GLU A 177 -35.47 11.40 34.54
C GLU A 177 -37.02 11.34 34.46
N GLU A 178 -37.63 12.15 33.56
CA GLU A 178 -39.10 12.21 33.40
C GLU A 178 -39.63 11.33 32.28
N THR A 179 -38.82 11.06 31.21
CA THR A 179 -39.32 10.36 30.01
C THR A 179 -38.60 9.03 29.73
N GLY A 180 -37.51 8.73 30.39
CA GLY A 180 -36.74 7.48 30.25
C GLY A 180 -35.69 7.48 29.15
#